data_d9ecabe855a635507af7881cf355d8e5
#
_entry.id   d9ecabe855a635507af7881cf355d8e5
#
_cell.length_a   1.000
_cell.length_b   1.000
_cell.length_c   1.000
_cell.angle_alpha   90.00
_cell.angle_beta   90.00
_cell.angle_gamma   90.00
#
_symmetry.space_group_name_H-M   'P 1'
#
loop_
_entity.id
_entity.type
_entity.pdbx_description
1 polymer ?
#
loop_
_entity_poly.entity_id
_entity_poly.type
_entity_poly.pdbx_seq_one_letter_code
_entity_poly.pdbx_strand_id
1 'polypeptide(L)'
;MPKTLTEKLNTIKATGKGIFVPYIMAGDHEKGLDGLAETIHFLEDLGVSAIEVGVPFSDPVADGPVIEEAGLRSLASGTSTQALVEILKTIETEVPLVIMTYFNPLFQYGVEKLVKDLSDTAVKGLI
;
A
#
# COMPACT_ATOMS: atom_id res chain seq x y z
N MET A 1 7.03 14.41 -15.18
CA MET A 1 5.70 14.11 -14.59
C MET A 1 5.67 12.67 -14.12
N PRO A 2 5.27 12.41 -12.85
CA PRO A 2 5.05 11.04 -12.42
C PRO A 2 3.91 10.42 -13.24
N LYS A 3 4.12 9.18 -13.68
CA LYS A 3 3.10 8.47 -14.45
C LYS A 3 1.94 8.07 -13.53
N THR A 4 0.73 8.15 -14.04
CA THR A 4 -0.45 7.62 -13.37
C THR A 4 -0.38 6.08 -13.32
N LEU A 5 -1.20 5.46 -12.49
CA LEU A 5 -1.30 4.01 -12.44
C LEU A 5 -1.66 3.43 -13.82
N THR A 6 -2.65 4.03 -14.49
CA THR A 6 -3.08 3.61 -15.82
C THR A 6 -1.95 3.65 -16.84
N GLU A 7 -1.18 4.74 -16.85
CA GLU A 7 -0.04 4.89 -17.77
C GLU A 7 1.04 3.86 -17.51
N LYS A 8 1.36 3.60 -16.23
CA LYS A 8 2.34 2.59 -15.84
C LYS A 8 1.91 1.19 -16.30
N LEU A 9 0.68 0.81 -16.01
CA LEU A 9 0.16 -0.51 -16.38
C LEU A 9 0.07 -0.68 -17.91
N ASN A 10 -0.35 0.34 -18.63
CA ASN A 10 -0.39 0.31 -20.09
C ASN A 10 1.01 0.18 -20.70
N THR A 11 2.02 0.82 -20.11
CA THR A 11 3.41 0.68 -20.56
C THR A 11 3.88 -0.77 -20.41
N ILE A 12 3.59 -1.41 -19.27
CA ILE A 12 3.94 -2.82 -19.03
C ILE A 12 3.20 -3.72 -20.02
N LYS A 13 1.91 -3.51 -20.20
CA LYS A 13 1.08 -4.30 -21.12
C LYS A 13 1.60 -4.22 -22.56
N ALA A 14 2.05 -3.06 -22.98
CA ALA A 14 2.58 -2.85 -24.34
C ALA A 14 3.86 -3.64 -24.61
N THR A 15 4.60 -4.04 -23.57
CA THR A 15 5.81 -4.89 -23.72
C THR A 15 5.48 -6.36 -23.89
N GLY A 16 4.22 -6.77 -23.82
CA GLY A 16 3.79 -8.17 -23.87
C GLY A 16 3.98 -8.94 -22.57
N LYS A 17 4.47 -8.29 -21.51
CA LYS A 17 4.60 -8.90 -20.19
C LYS A 17 3.26 -8.93 -19.47
N GLY A 18 3.06 -9.95 -18.65
CA GLY A 18 1.90 -10.03 -17.77
C GLY A 18 1.95 -8.97 -16.69
N ILE A 19 0.79 -8.59 -16.18
CA ILE A 19 0.66 -7.67 -15.06
C ILE A 19 0.51 -8.50 -13.79
N PHE A 20 1.37 -8.26 -12.81
CA PHE A 20 1.33 -8.92 -11.51
C PHE A 20 1.30 -7.89 -10.38
N VAL A 21 0.26 -7.98 -9.55
CA VAL A 21 0.01 -7.03 -8.45
C VAL A 21 -0.14 -7.80 -7.13
N PRO A 22 0.93 -7.95 -6.35
CA PRO A 22 0.83 -8.58 -5.03
C PRO A 22 0.15 -7.65 -4.02
N TYR A 23 -0.50 -8.27 -3.03
CA TYR A 23 -1.05 -7.60 -1.86
C TYR A 23 -0.14 -7.84 -0.65
N ILE A 24 0.13 -6.78 0.11
CA ILE A 24 0.81 -6.87 1.41
C ILE A 24 0.03 -6.08 2.46
N MET A 25 0.06 -6.55 3.71
CA MET A 25 -0.51 -5.80 4.82
C MET A 25 0.58 -4.90 5.41
N ALA A 26 0.36 -3.59 5.39
CA ALA A 26 1.30 -2.65 6.00
C ALA A 26 1.47 -2.96 7.49
N GLY A 27 2.71 -3.02 7.95
CA GLY A 27 3.01 -3.27 9.35
C GLY A 27 3.03 -4.74 9.77
N ASP A 28 2.64 -5.66 8.89
CA ASP A 28 2.75 -7.11 9.15
C ASP A 28 4.16 -7.58 8.78
N HIS A 29 5.11 -7.26 9.64
CA HIS A 29 6.52 -7.53 9.48
C HIS A 29 7.16 -7.60 10.87
N GLU A 30 8.27 -8.32 11.00
CA GLU A 30 9.00 -8.39 12.27
C GLU A 30 9.35 -7.01 12.83
N LYS A 31 9.63 -6.06 11.94
CA LYS A 31 9.96 -4.67 12.27
C LYS A 31 8.75 -3.74 12.23
N GLY A 32 7.52 -4.27 12.14
CA GLY A 32 6.32 -3.46 11.97
C GLY A 32 6.38 -2.61 10.71
N LEU A 33 5.95 -1.35 10.77
CA LEU A 33 5.99 -0.43 9.63
C LEU A 33 7.43 -0.13 9.15
N ASP A 34 8.42 -0.27 10.00
CA ASP A 34 9.82 -0.05 9.60
C ASP A 34 10.31 -1.08 8.58
N GLY A 35 9.61 -2.22 8.45
CA GLY A 35 9.90 -3.22 7.43
C GLY A 35 9.21 -3.00 6.09
N LEU A 36 8.33 -2.01 5.97
CA LEU A 36 7.53 -1.79 4.75
C LEU A 36 8.41 -1.45 3.54
N ALA A 37 9.38 -0.56 3.71
CA ALA A 37 10.29 -0.18 2.64
C ALA A 37 11.07 -1.39 2.11
N GLU A 38 11.58 -2.22 3.02
CA GLU A 38 12.31 -3.45 2.68
C GLU A 38 11.44 -4.39 1.83
N THR A 39 10.20 -4.60 2.22
CA THR A 39 9.27 -5.46 1.49
C THR A 39 8.95 -4.88 0.10
N ILE A 40 8.70 -3.57 0.01
CA ILE A 40 8.41 -2.91 -1.26
C ILE A 40 9.61 -3.02 -2.21
N HIS A 41 10.82 -2.74 -1.73
CA HIS A 41 12.03 -2.82 -2.56
C HIS A 41 12.33 -4.26 -3.00
N PHE A 42 12.06 -5.24 -2.15
CA PHE A 42 12.18 -6.66 -2.52
C PHE A 42 11.24 -7.01 -3.68
N LEU A 43 9.98 -6.58 -3.60
CA LEU A 43 9.00 -6.81 -4.66
C LEU A 43 9.36 -6.03 -5.94
N GLU A 44 9.87 -4.81 -5.81
CA GLU A 44 10.35 -4.03 -6.94
C GLU A 44 11.46 -4.77 -7.70
N ASP A 45 12.42 -5.32 -6.98
CA ASP A 45 13.51 -6.08 -7.57
C ASP A 45 13.04 -7.35 -8.29
N LEU A 46 11.90 -7.91 -7.89
CA LEU A 46 11.26 -9.04 -8.56
C LEU A 46 10.51 -8.64 -9.84
N GLY A 47 10.33 -7.35 -10.09
CA GLY A 47 9.69 -6.86 -11.31
C GLY A 47 8.17 -6.82 -11.26
N VAL A 48 7.56 -6.69 -10.09
CA VAL A 48 6.10 -6.58 -9.97
C VAL A 48 5.57 -5.30 -10.64
N SER A 49 4.33 -5.33 -11.09
CA SER A 49 3.72 -4.22 -11.85
C SER A 49 3.20 -3.10 -10.96
N ALA A 50 2.67 -3.45 -9.81
CA ALA A 50 2.15 -2.56 -8.77
C ALA A 50 2.09 -3.35 -7.47
N ILE A 51 1.88 -2.68 -6.36
CA ILE A 51 1.71 -3.32 -5.05
C ILE A 51 0.47 -2.76 -4.38
N GLU A 52 -0.44 -3.64 -3.97
CA GLU A 52 -1.55 -3.26 -3.11
C GLU A 52 -1.09 -3.29 -1.66
N VAL A 53 -1.22 -2.16 -0.97
CA VAL A 53 -0.81 -2.01 0.42
C VAL A 53 -2.07 -1.89 1.28
N GLY A 54 -2.33 -2.91 2.07
CA GLY A 54 -3.48 -2.94 2.96
C GLY A 54 -3.28 -2.09 4.21
N VAL A 55 -4.33 -1.39 4.60
CA VAL A 55 -4.39 -0.65 5.87
C VAL A 55 -5.09 -1.56 6.90
N PRO A 56 -4.46 -1.86 8.04
CA PRO A 56 -5.12 -2.70 9.04
C PRO A 56 -6.31 -1.97 9.65
N PHE A 57 -7.39 -2.72 9.90
CA PHE A 57 -8.61 -2.20 10.50
C PHE A 57 -9.13 -3.20 11.54
N SER A 58 -9.70 -2.68 12.63
CA SER A 58 -10.20 -3.49 13.76
C SER A 58 -11.45 -4.31 13.42
N ASP A 59 -12.22 -3.89 12.41
CA ASP A 59 -13.52 -4.48 12.08
C ASP A 59 -13.59 -4.89 10.59
N PRO A 60 -12.72 -5.83 10.13
CA PRO A 60 -12.62 -6.19 8.72
C PRO A 60 -13.74 -7.14 8.30
N VAL A 61 -14.88 -6.59 7.89
CA VAL A 61 -16.09 -7.36 7.57
C VAL A 61 -16.03 -8.10 6.24
N ALA A 62 -15.12 -7.74 5.35
CA ALA A 62 -15.02 -8.33 4.02
C ALA A 62 -13.76 -9.18 3.80
N ASP A 63 -12.85 -9.22 4.77
CA ASP A 63 -11.59 -9.96 4.67
C ASP A 63 -11.78 -11.43 5.05
N GLY A 64 -10.95 -12.29 4.48
CA GLY A 64 -10.84 -13.67 4.93
C GLY A 64 -9.85 -13.81 6.09
N PRO A 65 -9.73 -15.02 6.67
CA PRO A 65 -8.94 -15.22 7.89
C PRO A 65 -7.46 -14.87 7.74
N VAL A 66 -6.88 -15.08 6.59
CA VAL A 66 -5.45 -14.79 6.36
C VAL A 66 -5.19 -13.28 6.46
N ILE A 67 -6.00 -12.49 5.79
CA ILE A 67 -5.87 -11.02 5.79
C ILE A 67 -6.27 -10.45 7.16
N GLU A 68 -7.30 -11.00 7.80
CA GLU A 68 -7.68 -10.60 9.16
C GLU A 68 -6.55 -10.82 10.16
N GLU A 69 -5.89 -11.97 10.13
CA GLU A 69 -4.77 -12.28 11.00
C GLU A 69 -3.57 -11.36 10.74
N ALA A 70 -3.28 -11.08 9.47
CA ALA A 70 -2.24 -10.12 9.09
C ALA A 70 -2.55 -8.73 9.65
N GLY A 71 -3.80 -8.31 9.57
CA GLY A 71 -4.26 -7.04 10.13
C GLY A 71 -4.11 -6.99 11.65
N LEU A 72 -4.45 -8.07 12.35
CA LEU A 72 -4.28 -8.16 13.80
C LEU A 72 -2.82 -8.05 14.22
N ARG A 73 -1.92 -8.73 13.50
CA ARG A 73 -0.48 -8.63 13.77
C ARG A 73 0.02 -7.21 13.56
N SER A 74 -0.43 -6.56 12.50
CA SER A 74 -0.07 -5.18 12.19
C SER A 74 -0.55 -4.22 13.27
N LEU A 75 -1.81 -4.30 13.68
CA LEU A 75 -2.36 -3.47 14.76
C LEU A 75 -1.62 -3.69 16.08
N ALA A 76 -1.29 -4.96 16.39
CA ALA A 76 -0.54 -5.30 17.60
C ALA A 76 0.87 -4.69 17.59
N SER A 77 1.46 -4.49 16.43
CA SER A 77 2.78 -3.85 16.29
C SER A 77 2.72 -2.31 16.37
N GLY A 78 1.53 -1.73 16.47
CA GLY A 78 1.34 -0.29 16.62
C GLY A 78 1.04 0.46 15.33
N THR A 79 0.68 -0.25 14.26
CA THR A 79 0.35 0.40 12.99
C THR A 79 -0.93 1.25 13.12
N SER A 80 -0.86 2.48 12.63
CA SER A 80 -2.00 3.38 12.47
C SER A 80 -1.97 3.96 11.06
N THR A 81 -3.12 4.50 10.61
CA THR A 81 -3.19 5.17 9.31
C THR A 81 -2.21 6.32 9.23
N GLN A 82 -2.12 7.13 10.30
CA GLN A 82 -1.19 8.26 10.34
C GLN A 82 0.26 7.79 10.24
N ALA A 83 0.66 6.79 11.00
CA ALA A 83 2.02 6.26 10.97
C ALA A 83 2.35 5.68 9.59
N LEU A 84 1.39 5.00 8.96
CA LEU A 84 1.55 4.47 7.60
C LEU A 84 1.78 5.60 6.59
N VAL A 85 0.99 6.66 6.63
CA VAL A 85 1.16 7.80 5.74
C VAL A 85 2.55 8.43 5.91
N GLU A 86 3.00 8.59 7.15
CA GLU A 86 4.34 9.16 7.41
C GLU A 86 5.46 8.28 6.85
N ILE A 87 5.34 6.96 6.97
CA ILE A 87 6.30 6.01 6.40
C ILE A 87 6.27 6.07 4.86
N LEU A 88 5.09 6.12 4.25
CA LEU A 88 4.95 6.16 2.80
C LEU A 88 5.60 7.42 2.19
N LYS A 89 5.62 8.52 2.92
CA LYS A 89 6.33 9.74 2.47
C LYS A 89 7.83 9.55 2.35
N THR A 90 8.39 8.58 3.03
CA THR A 90 9.85 8.31 3.04
C THR A 90 10.27 7.23 2.05
N ILE A 91 9.32 6.48 1.48
CA ILE A 91 9.62 5.35 0.60
C ILE A 91 9.71 5.82 -0.85
N GLU A 92 10.88 5.65 -1.45
CA GLU A 92 11.09 5.91 -2.87
C GLU A 92 11.04 4.59 -3.65
N THR A 93 10.19 4.52 -4.64
CA THR A 93 10.05 3.36 -5.51
C THR A 93 9.43 3.77 -6.85
N GLU A 94 9.84 3.11 -7.93
CA GLU A 94 9.25 3.27 -9.25
C GLU A 94 7.96 2.45 -9.41
N VAL A 95 7.71 1.49 -8.49
CA VAL A 95 6.50 0.66 -8.51
C VAL A 95 5.34 1.47 -7.95
N PRO A 96 4.22 1.61 -8.69
CA PRO A 96 3.06 2.30 -8.15
C PRO A 96 2.44 1.51 -7.00
N LEU A 97 2.12 2.21 -5.92
CA LEU A 97 1.45 1.65 -4.77
C LEU A 97 -0.03 2.00 -4.82
N VAL A 98 -0.88 1.04 -4.44
CA VAL A 98 -2.32 1.23 -4.36
C VAL A 98 -2.74 0.90 -2.93
N ILE A 99 -3.33 1.86 -2.24
CA ILE A 99 -3.81 1.65 -0.87
C ILE A 99 -5.14 0.92 -0.92
N MET A 100 -5.23 -0.22 -0.26
CA MET A 100 -6.47 -0.98 -0.08
C MET A 100 -6.95 -0.82 1.36
N THR A 101 -8.15 -0.28 1.54
CA THR A 101 -8.64 0.06 2.87
C THR A 101 -10.17 0.06 2.93
N TYR A 102 -10.70 -0.13 4.14
CA TYR A 102 -12.09 0.23 4.43
C TYR A 102 -12.23 1.75 4.47
N PHE A 103 -13.42 2.23 4.26
CA PHE A 103 -13.67 3.68 4.22
C PHE A 103 -13.45 4.37 5.57
N ASN A 104 -13.77 3.69 6.68
CA ASN A 104 -13.70 4.32 7.99
C ASN A 104 -12.31 4.87 8.36
N PRO A 105 -11.20 4.13 8.16
CA PRO A 105 -9.86 4.70 8.38
C PRO A 105 -9.59 5.96 7.56
N LEU A 106 -10.05 6.00 6.30
CA LEU A 106 -9.93 7.18 5.44
C LEU A 106 -10.73 8.36 5.99
N PHE A 107 -11.96 8.08 6.40
CA PHE A 107 -12.86 9.10 6.94
C PHE A 107 -12.29 9.70 8.23
N GLN A 108 -11.75 8.86 9.12
CA GLN A 108 -11.15 9.30 10.37
C GLN A 108 -9.89 10.15 10.15
N TYR A 109 -9.08 9.79 9.16
CA TYR A 109 -7.90 10.57 8.80
C TYR A 109 -8.28 11.90 8.14
N GLY A 110 -9.33 11.91 7.36
CA GLY A 110 -9.77 13.00 6.51
C GLY A 110 -9.39 12.74 5.05
N VAL A 111 -10.39 12.50 4.20
CA VAL A 111 -10.17 12.09 2.80
C VAL A 111 -9.34 13.12 2.04
N GLU A 112 -9.68 14.40 2.13
CA GLU A 112 -8.93 15.47 1.44
C GLU A 112 -7.49 15.57 1.95
N LYS A 113 -7.32 15.47 3.27
CA LYS A 113 -6.00 15.48 3.91
C LYS A 113 -5.15 14.31 3.44
N LEU A 114 -5.75 13.10 3.37
CA LEU A 114 -5.05 11.90 2.90
C LEU A 114 -4.58 12.06 1.45
N VAL A 115 -5.45 12.50 0.56
CA VAL A 115 -5.12 12.71 -0.85
C VAL A 115 -3.97 13.71 -0.98
N LYS A 116 -4.02 14.80 -0.24
CA LYS A 116 -2.95 15.80 -0.21
C LYS A 116 -1.64 15.23 0.31
N ASP A 117 -1.69 14.51 1.43
CA ASP A 117 -0.50 13.96 2.07
C ASP A 117 0.17 12.88 1.22
N LEU A 118 -0.59 12.15 0.41
CA LEU A 118 -0.08 11.10 -0.47
C LEU A 118 0.31 11.59 -1.88
N SER A 119 0.02 12.85 -2.22
CA SER A 119 0.17 13.35 -3.60
C SER A 119 1.61 13.27 -4.14
N ASP A 120 2.62 13.42 -3.27
CA ASP A 120 4.02 13.38 -3.66
C ASP A 120 4.69 12.03 -3.35
N THR A 121 3.88 11.01 -3.08
CA THR A 121 4.38 9.66 -2.78
C THR A 121 4.24 8.72 -3.96
N ALA A 122 4.71 7.49 -3.81
CA ALA A 122 4.52 6.44 -4.81
C ALA A 122 3.08 5.90 -4.87
N VAL A 123 2.19 6.35 -3.97
CA VAL A 123 0.79 5.93 -3.98
C VAL A 123 0.06 6.59 -5.15
N LYS A 124 -0.52 5.76 -6.02
CA LYS A 124 -1.17 6.20 -7.26
C LYS A 124 -2.64 5.81 -7.33
N GLY A 125 -3.17 5.15 -6.32
CA GLY A 125 -4.56 4.75 -6.30
C GLY A 125 -5.05 4.32 -4.92
N LEU A 126 -6.36 4.27 -4.79
CA LEU A 126 -7.07 3.80 -3.59
C LEU A 126 -8.14 2.80 -4.03
N ILE A 127 -8.27 1.72 -3.28
CA ILE A 127 -9.32 0.70 -3.45
C ILE A 127 -10.10 0.57 -2.15
#